data_32221d24b1f92872abec65f2f1ea358f
#
_entry.id   32221d24b1f92872abec65f2f1ea358f
#
_cell.length_a   1.000
_cell.length_b   1.000
_cell.length_c   1.000
_cell.angle_alpha   90.00
_cell.angle_beta   90.00
_cell.angle_gamma   90.00
#
_symmetry.space_group_name_H-M   'P 1'
#
loop_
_entity.id
_entity.type
_entity.pdbx_description
1 polymer ?
#
loop_
_entity_poly.entity_id
_entity_poly.type
_entity_poly.pdbx_seq_one_letter_code
_entity_poly.pdbx_strand_id
1 'polypeptide(L)'
;PFPVVSAPSGLALGGGCEILLHSDHVQADAETYCGLVEVGVGFIPGWGGCKEMLLRYQAAEAAMVQAANEGKPLWFSPANTPMGATRQAFETIGTAKVAKSAADAKDIGYLRPQDGITMNRNRLLYDAKAKALALAQNYTPPAPRDDIRLAGPSGRVALEMAVDDLRA
;
A
#
# COMPACT_ATOMS: atom_id res chain seq x y z
N PRO A 1 8.61 -9.05 -21.18
CA PRO A 1 7.84 -8.65 -20.02
C PRO A 1 6.75 -7.66 -20.43
N PHE A 2 5.62 -7.67 -19.72
CA PHE A 2 4.49 -6.78 -19.94
C PHE A 2 4.03 -6.20 -18.61
N PRO A 3 3.50 -4.96 -18.58
CA PRO A 3 2.95 -4.39 -17.38
C PRO A 3 1.66 -5.11 -16.96
N VAL A 4 1.48 -5.24 -15.64
CA VAL A 4 0.25 -5.75 -15.03
C VAL A 4 -0.57 -4.58 -14.52
N VAL A 5 -1.80 -4.43 -15.01
CA VAL A 5 -2.75 -3.43 -14.55
C VAL A 5 -3.95 -4.13 -13.94
N SER A 6 -4.16 -3.96 -12.64
CA SER A 6 -5.33 -4.48 -11.94
C SER A 6 -6.50 -3.49 -12.03
N ALA A 7 -7.70 -4.03 -12.22
CA ALA A 7 -8.95 -3.27 -12.32
C ALA A 7 -9.97 -3.75 -11.27
N PRO A 8 -9.72 -3.48 -9.97
CA PRO A 8 -10.61 -3.95 -8.91
C PRO A 8 -11.95 -3.21 -8.93
N SER A 9 -13.01 -3.96 -8.59
CA SER A 9 -14.37 -3.47 -8.39
C SER A 9 -15.04 -4.30 -7.30
N GLY A 10 -15.68 -3.65 -6.34
CA GLY A 10 -16.23 -4.30 -5.17
C GLY A 10 -15.16 -4.67 -4.14
N LEU A 11 -15.10 -5.92 -3.71
CA LEU A 11 -14.21 -6.38 -2.64
C LEU A 11 -12.90 -6.97 -3.20
N ALA A 12 -11.77 -6.39 -2.80
CA ALA A 12 -10.42 -6.89 -3.05
C ALA A 12 -9.68 -7.04 -1.70
N LEU A 13 -10.06 -8.07 -0.93
CA LEU A 13 -9.57 -8.30 0.43
C LEU A 13 -8.54 -9.43 0.47
N GLY A 14 -7.66 -9.42 1.48
CA GLY A 14 -6.64 -10.44 1.68
C GLY A 14 -5.77 -10.62 0.44
N GLY A 15 -5.64 -11.84 -0.07
CA GLY A 15 -4.88 -12.13 -1.31
C GLY A 15 -5.33 -11.31 -2.52
N GLY A 16 -6.60 -10.90 -2.61
CA GLY A 16 -7.07 -9.97 -3.62
C GLY A 16 -6.41 -8.59 -3.48
N CYS A 17 -6.24 -8.09 -2.26
CA CYS A 17 -5.48 -6.88 -2.00
C CYS A 17 -3.99 -7.06 -2.33
N GLU A 18 -3.41 -8.22 -2.00
CA GLU A 18 -2.00 -8.51 -2.33
C GLU A 18 -1.73 -8.47 -3.83
N ILE A 19 -2.67 -8.94 -4.68
CA ILE A 19 -2.57 -8.79 -6.14
C ILE A 19 -2.50 -7.31 -6.54
N LEU A 20 -3.32 -6.44 -5.93
CA LEU A 20 -3.27 -5.00 -6.20
C LEU A 20 -1.91 -4.41 -5.82
N LEU A 21 -1.38 -4.82 -4.67
CA LEU A 21 -0.11 -4.31 -4.15
C LEU A 21 1.08 -4.63 -5.08
N HIS A 22 1.03 -5.77 -5.79
CA HIS A 22 2.08 -6.21 -6.71
C HIS A 22 1.88 -5.76 -8.17
N SER A 23 0.76 -5.11 -8.49
CA SER A 23 0.50 -4.63 -9.85
C SER A 23 1.35 -3.40 -10.19
N ASP A 24 1.77 -3.26 -11.44
CA ASP A 24 2.48 -2.06 -11.93
C ASP A 24 1.60 -0.82 -11.85
N HIS A 25 0.29 -1.00 -12.04
CA HIS A 25 -0.71 0.05 -11.84
C HIS A 25 -2.05 -0.56 -11.42
N VAL A 26 -2.78 0.17 -10.59
CA VAL A 26 -4.16 -0.14 -10.25
C VAL A 26 -5.06 0.94 -10.83
N GLN A 27 -6.04 0.53 -11.62
CA GLN A 27 -7.16 1.38 -12.04
C GLN A 27 -8.39 0.90 -11.28
N ALA A 28 -8.72 1.55 -10.17
CA ALA A 28 -9.78 1.10 -9.27
C ALA A 28 -11.13 1.72 -9.62
N ASP A 29 -12.21 0.94 -9.49
CA ASP A 29 -13.55 1.49 -9.34
C ASP A 29 -13.62 2.34 -8.06
N ALA A 30 -14.29 3.50 -8.13
CA ALA A 30 -14.38 4.46 -7.01
C ALA A 30 -14.87 3.82 -5.71
N GLU A 31 -15.79 2.84 -5.81
CA GLU A 31 -16.37 2.13 -4.68
C GLU A 31 -15.66 0.83 -4.31
N THR A 32 -14.39 0.68 -4.71
CA THR A 32 -13.58 -0.49 -4.35
C THR A 32 -13.25 -0.49 -2.86
N TYR A 33 -13.54 -1.61 -2.20
CA TYR A 33 -13.09 -1.94 -0.85
C TYR A 33 -11.84 -2.82 -0.96
N CYS A 34 -10.76 -2.44 -0.32
CA CYS A 34 -9.56 -3.28 -0.29
C CYS A 34 -8.86 -3.22 1.07
N GLY A 35 -8.15 -4.28 1.42
CA GLY A 35 -7.44 -4.38 2.68
C GLY A 35 -6.81 -5.76 2.92
N LEU A 36 -5.80 -5.78 3.77
CA LEU A 36 -5.17 -6.99 4.28
C LEU A 36 -5.89 -7.40 5.56
N VAL A 37 -6.77 -8.40 5.46
CA VAL A 37 -7.72 -8.77 6.53
C VAL A 37 -7.39 -10.10 7.19
N GLU A 38 -6.26 -10.71 6.84
CA GLU A 38 -5.84 -12.04 7.24
C GLU A 38 -5.77 -12.19 8.77
N VAL A 39 -5.32 -11.15 9.48
CA VAL A 39 -5.23 -11.15 10.96
C VAL A 39 -6.59 -11.36 11.61
N GLY A 40 -7.66 -10.87 11.00
CA GLY A 40 -9.04 -11.06 11.47
C GLY A 40 -9.48 -12.52 11.53
N VAL A 41 -8.78 -13.42 10.83
CA VAL A 41 -9.05 -14.87 10.80
C VAL A 41 -7.85 -15.70 11.29
N GLY A 42 -6.89 -15.05 11.96
CA GLY A 42 -5.75 -15.72 12.60
C GLY A 42 -4.57 -16.01 11.67
N PHE A 43 -4.50 -15.36 10.50
CA PHE A 43 -3.39 -15.49 9.55
C PHE A 43 -2.64 -14.16 9.40
N ILE A 44 -1.51 -14.20 8.71
CA ILE A 44 -0.79 -13.03 8.23
C ILE A 44 -0.81 -13.01 6.70
N PRO A 45 -0.71 -11.82 6.05
CA PRO A 45 -0.60 -11.74 4.60
C PRO A 45 0.58 -12.56 4.07
N GLY A 46 0.28 -13.62 3.33
CA GLY A 46 1.27 -14.64 2.94
C GLY A 46 1.93 -14.40 1.59
N TRP A 47 1.37 -13.56 0.73
CA TRP A 47 1.86 -13.30 -0.62
C TRP A 47 2.61 -11.97 -0.74
N GLY A 48 3.18 -11.49 0.35
CA GLY A 48 4.05 -10.32 0.37
C GLY A 48 3.35 -9.02 0.76
N GLY A 49 2.08 -9.05 1.21
CA GLY A 49 1.35 -7.85 1.63
C GLY A 49 2.07 -7.07 2.72
N CYS A 50 2.68 -7.76 3.70
CA CYS A 50 3.49 -7.12 4.74
C CYS A 50 4.67 -6.35 4.16
N LYS A 51 5.41 -6.96 3.22
CA LYS A 51 6.55 -6.35 2.53
C LYS A 51 6.09 -5.13 1.71
N GLU A 52 5.05 -5.29 0.91
CA GLU A 52 4.57 -4.22 0.03
C GLU A 52 4.06 -3.01 0.81
N MET A 53 3.34 -3.22 1.92
CA MET A 53 2.89 -2.12 2.77
C MET A 53 4.07 -1.40 3.42
N LEU A 54 5.07 -2.13 3.92
CA LEU A 54 6.29 -1.52 4.46
C LEU A 54 6.99 -0.65 3.41
N LEU A 55 7.18 -1.17 2.19
CA LEU A 55 7.83 -0.42 1.10
C LEU A 55 7.05 0.85 0.72
N ARG A 56 5.72 0.79 0.70
CA ARG A 56 4.86 1.94 0.40
C ARG A 56 4.99 3.02 1.47
N TYR A 57 4.99 2.66 2.74
CA TYR A 57 5.17 3.62 3.82
C TYR A 57 6.59 4.20 3.86
N GLN A 58 7.62 3.39 3.61
CA GLN A 58 9.00 3.89 3.47
C GLN A 58 9.13 4.87 2.29
N ALA A 59 8.48 4.60 1.17
CA ALA A 59 8.47 5.52 0.02
C ALA A 59 7.75 6.83 0.35
N ALA A 60 6.65 6.78 1.10
CA ALA A 60 5.94 7.97 1.56
C ALA A 60 6.79 8.80 2.53
N GLU A 61 7.48 8.16 3.47
CA GLU A 61 8.43 8.82 4.37
C GLU A 61 9.55 9.53 3.59
N ALA A 62 10.16 8.84 2.63
CA ALA A 62 11.22 9.40 1.80
C ALA A 62 10.74 10.63 1.01
N ALA A 63 9.54 10.57 0.43
CA ALA A 63 8.93 11.68 -0.28
C ALA A 63 8.67 12.89 0.64
N MET A 64 8.27 12.65 1.89
CA MET A 64 8.07 13.72 2.89
C MET A 64 9.38 14.38 3.27
N VAL A 65 10.44 13.60 3.51
CA VAL A 65 11.79 14.12 3.82
C VAL A 65 12.30 14.97 2.66
N GLN A 66 12.10 14.52 1.43
CA GLN A 66 12.48 15.29 0.25
C GLN A 66 11.70 16.62 0.18
N ALA A 67 10.38 16.60 0.37
CA ALA A 67 9.56 17.81 0.38
C ALA A 67 10.01 18.82 1.46
N ALA A 68 10.41 18.32 2.64
CA ALA A 68 10.97 19.16 3.69
C ALA A 68 12.27 19.84 3.29
N ASN A 69 13.18 19.08 2.66
CA ASN A 69 14.46 19.61 2.19
C ASN A 69 14.27 20.66 1.07
N GLU A 70 13.14 20.61 0.35
CA GLU A 70 12.73 21.61 -0.65
C GLU A 70 12.01 22.83 -0.03
N GLY A 71 11.95 22.94 1.30
CA GLY A 71 11.33 24.07 2.01
C GLY A 71 9.80 24.04 2.01
N LYS A 72 9.17 22.93 1.63
CA LYS A 72 7.72 22.76 1.74
C LYS A 72 7.34 22.54 3.19
N PRO A 73 6.28 23.19 3.71
CA PRO A 73 5.87 23.02 5.09
C PRO A 73 5.47 21.55 5.36
N LEU A 74 6.12 20.93 6.32
CA LEU A 74 5.74 19.63 6.84
C LEU A 74 4.56 19.82 7.80
N TRP A 75 3.36 19.60 7.34
CA TRP A 75 2.24 19.34 8.23
C TRP A 75 2.45 17.97 8.85
N PHE A 76 2.39 17.90 10.17
CA PHE A 76 2.65 16.77 11.04
C PHE A 76 2.60 15.40 10.33
N SER A 77 3.72 14.67 10.29
CA SER A 77 3.78 13.28 9.83
C SER A 77 4.15 12.38 11.01
N PRO A 78 3.40 11.29 11.27
CA PRO A 78 3.81 10.23 12.17
C PRO A 78 5.13 9.57 11.76
N ALA A 79 5.56 9.79 10.52
CA ALA A 79 6.73 9.20 9.88
C ALA A 79 8.08 9.73 10.40
N ASN A 80 8.11 10.77 11.22
CA ASN A 80 9.36 11.32 11.76
C ASN A 80 9.96 10.51 12.93
N THR A 81 9.49 9.29 13.17
CA THR A 81 10.08 8.39 14.14
C THR A 81 10.92 7.33 13.47
N PRO A 82 12.02 6.83 14.07
CA PRO A 82 12.88 5.80 13.48
C PRO A 82 12.16 4.50 13.08
N MET A 83 10.88 4.38 13.39
CA MET A 83 10.04 3.21 13.13
C MET A 83 8.72 3.56 12.43
N GLY A 84 8.56 4.76 11.90
CA GLY A 84 7.29 5.23 11.38
C GLY A 84 6.62 4.27 10.39
N ALA A 85 7.33 3.92 9.31
CA ALA A 85 6.81 2.99 8.28
C ALA A 85 6.50 1.60 8.84
N THR A 86 7.36 1.06 9.72
CA THR A 86 7.17 -0.25 10.32
C THR A 86 5.96 -0.27 11.25
N ARG A 87 5.80 0.74 12.08
CA ARG A 87 4.65 0.90 12.96
C ARG A 87 3.36 1.06 12.16
N GLN A 88 3.37 1.90 11.13
CA GLN A 88 2.20 2.13 10.30
C GLN A 88 1.76 0.86 9.55
N ALA A 89 2.72 0.08 9.02
CA ALA A 89 2.42 -1.21 8.40
C ALA A 89 1.83 -2.19 9.43
N PHE A 90 2.42 -2.27 10.63
CA PHE A 90 1.95 -3.12 11.71
C PHE A 90 0.52 -2.74 12.14
N GLU A 91 0.25 -1.47 12.38
CA GLU A 91 -1.09 -0.99 12.78
C GLU A 91 -2.13 -1.28 11.69
N THR A 92 -1.81 -0.98 10.43
CA THR A 92 -2.74 -1.19 9.31
C THR A 92 -3.09 -2.66 9.13
N ILE A 93 -2.10 -3.55 9.18
CA ILE A 93 -2.28 -5.00 9.01
C ILE A 93 -2.86 -5.63 10.28
N GLY A 94 -2.31 -5.29 11.44
CA GLY A 94 -2.71 -5.85 12.73
C GLY A 94 -4.15 -5.53 13.13
N THR A 95 -4.68 -4.40 12.68
CA THR A 95 -6.10 -4.04 12.88
C THR A 95 -7.00 -4.47 11.72
N ALA A 96 -6.47 -5.21 10.73
CA ALA A 96 -7.20 -5.62 9.53
C ALA A 96 -7.94 -4.44 8.85
N LYS A 97 -7.27 -3.30 8.74
CA LYS A 97 -7.87 -2.06 8.24
C LYS A 97 -8.33 -2.23 6.79
N VAL A 98 -9.59 -1.88 6.51
CA VAL A 98 -10.19 -1.95 5.17
C VAL A 98 -10.49 -0.54 4.67
N ALA A 99 -10.04 -0.24 3.47
CA ALA A 99 -10.45 0.95 2.74
C ALA A 99 -11.88 0.77 2.21
N LYS A 100 -12.70 1.80 2.35
CA LYS A 100 -14.13 1.80 1.99
C LYS A 100 -14.39 2.46 0.63
N SER A 101 -13.35 2.94 -0.02
CA SER A 101 -13.38 3.51 -1.37
C SER A 101 -11.97 3.51 -1.95
N ALA A 102 -11.85 3.74 -3.25
CA ALA A 102 -10.55 3.91 -3.89
C ALA A 102 -9.79 5.16 -3.38
N ALA A 103 -10.50 6.21 -2.99
CA ALA A 103 -9.90 7.39 -2.37
C ALA A 103 -9.33 7.06 -0.99
N ASP A 104 -10.11 6.42 -0.12
CA ASP A 104 -9.69 5.94 1.19
C ASP A 104 -8.50 4.96 1.08
N ALA A 105 -8.49 4.12 0.03
CA ALA A 105 -7.38 3.22 -0.25
C ALA A 105 -6.07 3.95 -0.57
N LYS A 106 -6.13 5.14 -1.18
CA LYS A 106 -4.95 6.00 -1.36
C LYS A 106 -4.49 6.59 -0.03
N ASP A 107 -5.41 7.05 0.80
CA ASP A 107 -5.10 7.65 2.10
C ASP A 107 -4.47 6.63 3.06
N ILE A 108 -4.93 5.37 3.02
CA ILE A 108 -4.35 4.27 3.80
C ILE A 108 -3.01 3.80 3.21
N GLY A 109 -2.81 3.90 1.89
CA GLY A 109 -1.61 3.44 1.18
C GLY A 109 -1.77 2.10 0.45
N TYR A 110 -2.97 1.51 0.38
CA TYR A 110 -3.23 0.34 -0.47
C TYR A 110 -3.17 0.67 -1.96
N LEU A 111 -3.53 1.88 -2.34
CA LEU A 111 -3.28 2.44 -3.66
C LEU A 111 -2.21 3.51 -3.58
N ARG A 112 -1.40 3.61 -4.63
CA ARG A 112 -0.37 4.64 -4.76
C ARG A 112 -1.00 5.95 -5.25
N PRO A 113 -0.38 7.11 -5.01
CA PRO A 113 -0.87 8.39 -5.52
C PRO A 113 -1.12 8.39 -7.04
N GLN A 114 -0.27 7.68 -7.82
CA GLN A 114 -0.36 7.59 -9.28
C GLN A 114 -1.37 6.55 -9.79
N ASP A 115 -1.94 5.71 -8.93
CA ASP A 115 -2.97 4.75 -9.31
C ASP A 115 -4.26 5.50 -9.69
N GLY A 116 -5.02 4.96 -10.65
CA GLY A 116 -6.20 5.60 -11.21
C GLY A 116 -7.48 5.25 -10.45
N ILE A 117 -8.44 6.17 -10.50
CA ILE A 117 -9.80 5.94 -10.00
C ILE A 117 -10.78 6.18 -11.16
N THR A 118 -11.64 5.20 -11.42
CA THR A 118 -12.72 5.29 -12.40
C THR A 118 -14.05 5.46 -11.68
N MET A 119 -14.74 6.56 -11.92
CA MET A 119 -16.04 6.88 -11.29
C MET A 119 -17.19 6.08 -11.90
N ASN A 120 -17.11 5.76 -13.19
CA ASN A 120 -18.12 4.98 -13.87
C ASN A 120 -17.64 3.55 -14.06
N ARG A 121 -18.17 2.62 -13.28
CA ARG A 121 -17.80 1.20 -13.30
C ARG A 121 -17.83 0.58 -14.70
N ASN A 122 -18.75 0.99 -15.56
CA ASN A 122 -18.84 0.46 -16.92
C ASN A 122 -17.64 0.84 -17.80
N ARG A 123 -16.86 1.85 -17.40
CA ARG A 123 -15.65 2.27 -18.09
C ARG A 123 -14.37 1.65 -17.51
N LEU A 124 -14.46 0.98 -16.36
CA LEU A 124 -13.30 0.51 -15.61
C LEU A 124 -12.31 -0.29 -16.48
N LEU A 125 -12.81 -1.30 -17.19
CA LEU A 125 -11.96 -2.14 -18.06
C LEU A 125 -11.39 -1.36 -19.24
N TYR A 126 -12.14 -0.40 -19.79
CA TYR A 126 -11.65 0.47 -20.85
C TYR A 126 -10.48 1.33 -20.36
N ASP A 127 -10.64 1.97 -19.20
CA ASP A 127 -9.63 2.85 -18.62
C ASP A 127 -8.37 2.04 -18.21
N ALA A 128 -8.55 0.87 -17.62
CA ALA A 128 -7.46 -0.04 -17.25
C ALA A 128 -6.69 -0.54 -18.49
N LYS A 129 -7.42 -0.92 -19.56
CA LYS A 129 -6.80 -1.33 -20.83
C LYS A 129 -6.01 -0.19 -21.48
N ALA A 130 -6.57 1.01 -21.49
CA ALA A 130 -5.87 2.19 -22.03
C ALA A 130 -4.57 2.44 -21.27
N LYS A 131 -4.61 2.32 -19.93
CA LYS A 131 -3.41 2.44 -19.08
C LYS A 131 -2.38 1.34 -19.36
N ALA A 132 -2.81 0.09 -19.50
CA ALA A 132 -1.94 -1.03 -19.83
C ALA A 132 -1.22 -0.83 -21.16
N LEU A 133 -1.95 -0.40 -22.19
CA LEU A 133 -1.38 -0.10 -23.52
C LEU A 133 -0.38 1.05 -23.47
N ALA A 134 -0.67 2.10 -22.69
CA ALA A 134 0.24 3.22 -22.52
C ALA A 134 1.54 2.80 -21.81
N LEU A 135 1.44 1.99 -20.76
CA LEU A 135 2.61 1.46 -20.04
C LEU A 135 3.44 0.50 -20.89
N ALA A 136 2.79 -0.29 -21.74
CA ALA A 136 3.47 -1.29 -22.57
C ALA A 136 4.42 -0.69 -23.64
N GLN A 137 4.27 0.57 -23.99
CA GLN A 137 5.10 1.23 -25.04
C GLN A 137 6.60 1.26 -24.68
N ASN A 138 6.92 1.48 -23.39
CA ASN A 138 8.31 1.59 -22.91
C ASN A 138 8.47 0.85 -21.56
N TYR A 139 7.84 -0.32 -21.42
CA TYR A 139 7.84 -1.03 -20.16
C TYR A 139 9.20 -1.65 -19.85
N THR A 140 9.72 -1.30 -18.70
CA THR A 140 10.85 -1.98 -18.09
C THR A 140 10.39 -2.56 -16.74
N PRO A 141 10.53 -3.87 -16.52
CA PRO A 141 10.13 -4.46 -15.25
C PRO A 141 10.93 -3.85 -14.10
N PRO A 142 10.31 -3.65 -12.93
CA PRO A 142 11.04 -3.17 -11.78
C PRO A 142 12.14 -4.15 -11.39
N ALA A 143 13.30 -3.63 -10.99
CA ALA A 143 14.37 -4.45 -10.46
C ALA A 143 13.94 -5.09 -9.12
N PRO A 144 14.42 -6.31 -8.82
CA PRO A 144 14.24 -6.88 -7.48
C PRO A 144 14.74 -5.93 -6.40
N ARG A 145 13.99 -5.83 -5.29
CA ARG A 145 14.35 -5.00 -4.15
C ARG A 145 15.08 -5.85 -3.12
N ASP A 146 16.36 -5.57 -2.92
CA ASP A 146 17.25 -6.17 -1.91
C ASP A 146 17.68 -5.16 -0.82
N ASP A 147 17.25 -3.91 -0.96
CA ASP A 147 17.59 -2.76 -0.12
C ASP A 147 16.53 -2.46 0.96
N ILE A 148 15.69 -3.44 1.32
CA ILE A 148 14.58 -3.23 2.25
C ILE A 148 15.10 -3.01 3.67
N ARG A 149 14.84 -1.84 4.22
CA ARG A 149 15.23 -1.50 5.59
C ARG A 149 14.23 -2.07 6.59
N LEU A 150 14.74 -2.86 7.51
CA LEU A 150 13.96 -3.43 8.62
C LEU A 150 14.36 -2.78 9.94
N ALA A 151 13.40 -2.68 10.87
CA ALA A 151 13.64 -2.05 12.16
C ALA A 151 14.55 -2.85 13.12
N GLY A 152 14.86 -4.10 12.77
CA GLY A 152 15.77 -4.95 13.55
C GLY A 152 15.24 -5.33 14.95
N PRO A 153 16.12 -5.77 15.86
CA PRO A 153 15.72 -6.23 17.20
C PRO A 153 15.00 -5.19 18.05
N SER A 154 15.44 -3.93 17.99
CA SER A 154 14.79 -2.83 18.73
C SER A 154 13.36 -2.57 18.23
N GLY A 155 13.13 -2.71 16.93
CA GLY A 155 11.82 -2.62 16.35
C GLY A 155 10.89 -3.74 16.80
N ARG A 156 11.41 -4.95 16.90
CA ARG A 156 10.67 -6.09 17.43
C ARG A 156 10.18 -5.83 18.84
N VAL A 157 11.05 -5.41 19.76
CA VAL A 157 10.68 -5.11 21.14
C VAL A 157 9.59 -4.04 21.22
N ALA A 158 9.71 -2.97 20.44
CA ALA A 158 8.70 -1.92 20.41
C ALA A 158 7.34 -2.39 19.90
N LEU A 159 7.31 -3.30 18.91
CA LEU A 159 6.05 -3.90 18.43
C LEU A 159 5.47 -4.89 19.44
N GLU A 160 6.29 -5.68 20.12
CA GLU A 160 5.85 -6.58 21.21
C GLU A 160 5.18 -5.79 22.34
N MET A 161 5.77 -4.67 22.77
CA MET A 161 5.14 -3.77 23.74
C MET A 161 3.79 -3.22 23.26
N ALA A 162 3.70 -2.81 21.98
CA ALA A 162 2.44 -2.32 21.42
C ALA A 162 1.35 -3.41 21.37
N VAL A 163 1.72 -4.68 21.19
CA VAL A 163 0.76 -5.81 21.26
C VAL A 163 0.29 -6.03 22.69
N ASP A 164 1.18 -5.92 23.66
CA ASP A 164 0.83 -6.11 25.07
C ASP A 164 -0.13 -4.99 25.55
N ASP A 165 0.08 -3.75 25.11
CA ASP A 165 -0.83 -2.64 25.39
C ASP A 165 -2.24 -2.85 24.80
N LEU A 166 -2.35 -3.54 23.64
CA LEU A 166 -3.64 -3.89 23.02
C LEU A 166 -4.38 -5.03 23.72
N ARG A 167 -3.68 -5.80 24.57
CA ARG A 167 -4.25 -6.93 25.32
C ARG A 167 -4.72 -6.54 26.75
N ALA A 168 -4.30 -5.40 27.23
CA ALA A 168 -4.64 -4.86 28.55
C ALA A 168 -5.98 -4.14 28.53
#